data_2277cb33825e43aeb83cd79fe6ee0174
#
_entry.id   2277cb33825e43aeb83cd79fe6ee0174
#
_cell.length_a   1.000
_cell.length_b   1.000
_cell.length_c   1.000
_cell.angle_alpha   90.00
_cell.angle_beta   90.00
_cell.angle_gamma   90.00
#
_symmetry.space_group_name_H-M   'P 1'
#
loop_
_entity.id
_entity.type
_entity.pdbx_description
1 polymer ?
#
loop_
_entity_poly.entity_id
_entity_poly.type
_entity_poly.pdbx_seq_one_letter_code
_entity_poly.pdbx_strand_id
1 'polypeptide(L)'
;MKFKNPKIKKLYDYLSLKSKKAYRDHLLISNPVLSKQETRGRVFETYLADKTPLPTSFYLIAKKIIVYLVKNLISFVLCIIAALFHLISGQKFHVKDGVDYVLLDTFFKIDHIINEGKFKEAYFPGLPEYLSDKNIDYAYVPKWFGFKNPLRLLRIFKILRKNQVPVLTQFQILTLADYLEIARFIFLYPFSLSRFLRKLESSYEDKVLFGGLWNTFDDVAYESHMRYLFAKRLTTMKFGNIKCISWYENLAADKNFYRGLRTFSRKTEIIGAQLYVRPDTLMNIFPDQSDISFDLVPDKILVNGPGFCYDLDSVKVEVGPALRYKHLFKDAQEESFSGEIILVVLPYWDHLVCEILGIISDIDWPKPVKIKFHPTMNWESYEQIIPKNFTVTIESIQKLLPRAFMVVGSS
;
A
#
# COMPACT_ATOMS: atom_id res chain seq x y z
N MET A 1 -1.17 -14.73 -17.13
CA MET A 1 -1.15 -14.78 -15.65
C MET A 1 -1.61 -16.16 -15.16
N LYS A 2 -0.85 -16.83 -14.29
CA LYS A 2 -1.21 -18.20 -13.84
C LYS A 2 -1.36 -18.20 -12.32
N PHE A 3 -2.58 -17.99 -11.81
CA PHE A 3 -2.88 -18.38 -10.43
C PHE A 3 -2.83 -19.91 -10.32
N LYS A 4 -2.02 -20.43 -9.42
CA LYS A 4 -1.93 -21.90 -9.16
C LYS A 4 -3.23 -22.45 -8.57
N ASN A 5 -3.93 -21.65 -7.77
CA ASN A 5 -5.19 -22.03 -7.15
C ASN A 5 -6.38 -21.61 -8.03
N PRO A 6 -7.20 -22.55 -8.53
CA PRO A 6 -8.34 -22.27 -9.41
C PRO A 6 -9.44 -21.45 -8.73
N LYS A 7 -9.64 -21.58 -7.40
CA LYS A 7 -10.59 -20.75 -6.64
C LYS A 7 -10.16 -19.28 -6.65
N ILE A 8 -8.85 -19.01 -6.46
CA ILE A 8 -8.30 -17.65 -6.51
C ILE A 8 -8.50 -17.04 -7.89
N LYS A 9 -8.20 -17.81 -8.94
CA LYS A 9 -8.43 -17.36 -10.32
C LYS A 9 -9.89 -17.00 -10.57
N LYS A 10 -10.82 -17.87 -10.16
CA LYS A 10 -12.27 -17.64 -10.32
C LYS A 10 -12.70 -16.35 -9.61
N LEU A 11 -12.25 -16.14 -8.37
CA LEU A 11 -12.55 -14.92 -7.61
C LEU A 11 -11.96 -13.69 -8.29
N TYR A 12 -10.72 -13.76 -8.77
CA TYR A 12 -10.07 -12.66 -9.48
C TYR A 12 -10.83 -12.27 -10.75
N ASP A 13 -11.20 -13.26 -11.59
CA ASP A 13 -11.95 -13.03 -12.84
C ASP A 13 -13.33 -12.38 -12.53
N TYR A 14 -13.99 -12.86 -11.48
CA TYR A 14 -15.25 -12.29 -11.00
C TYR A 14 -15.09 -10.84 -10.53
N LEU A 15 -14.10 -10.57 -9.66
CA LEU A 15 -13.83 -9.20 -9.18
C LEU A 15 -13.46 -8.26 -10.32
N SER A 16 -12.68 -8.72 -11.31
CA SER A 16 -12.32 -7.96 -12.50
C SER A 16 -13.56 -7.54 -13.30
N LEU A 17 -14.52 -8.45 -13.48
CA LEU A 17 -15.80 -8.15 -14.14
C LEU A 17 -16.61 -7.09 -13.38
N LYS A 18 -16.68 -7.20 -12.05
CA LYS A 18 -17.42 -6.24 -11.20
C LYS A 18 -16.72 -4.90 -11.13
N SER A 19 -15.38 -4.89 -11.06
CA SER A 19 -14.56 -3.65 -11.12
C SER A 19 -14.79 -2.87 -12.40
N LYS A 20 -14.84 -3.54 -13.55
CA LYS A 20 -15.17 -2.90 -14.85
C LYS A 20 -16.51 -2.16 -14.83
N LYS A 21 -17.53 -2.73 -14.17
CA LYS A 21 -18.83 -2.07 -14.00
C LYS A 21 -18.76 -0.90 -13.01
N ALA A 22 -18.01 -1.07 -11.93
CA ALA A 22 -17.85 -0.08 -10.87
C ALA A 22 -17.07 1.15 -11.33
N TYR A 23 -15.97 0.98 -12.08
CA TYR A 23 -15.09 2.08 -12.48
C TYR A 23 -15.71 3.09 -13.45
N ARG A 24 -16.91 2.79 -14.00
CA ARG A 24 -17.75 3.79 -14.68
C ARG A 24 -18.18 4.92 -13.74
N ASP A 25 -18.28 4.65 -12.45
CA ASP A 25 -18.41 5.66 -11.41
C ASP A 25 -17.03 5.92 -10.79
N HIS A 26 -16.48 7.10 -11.09
CA HIS A 26 -15.13 7.47 -10.65
C HIS A 26 -14.93 7.46 -9.13
N LEU A 27 -16.00 7.59 -8.34
CA LEU A 27 -15.93 7.52 -6.88
C LEU A 27 -15.57 6.09 -6.41
N LEU A 28 -16.05 5.07 -7.14
CA LEU A 28 -15.84 3.67 -6.78
C LEU A 28 -14.43 3.14 -7.07
N ILE A 29 -13.61 3.86 -7.86
CA ILE A 29 -12.18 3.55 -8.03
C ILE A 29 -11.45 3.63 -6.67
N SER A 30 -11.94 4.46 -5.76
CA SER A 30 -11.38 4.61 -4.41
C SER A 30 -11.72 3.44 -3.47
N ASN A 31 -12.54 2.47 -3.92
CA ASN A 31 -12.90 1.32 -3.09
C ASN A 31 -11.79 0.25 -3.10
N PRO A 32 -11.24 -0.14 -1.94
CA PRO A 32 -10.14 -1.10 -1.88
C PRO A 32 -10.55 -2.51 -2.32
N VAL A 33 -11.77 -2.96 -2.06
CA VAL A 33 -12.24 -4.29 -2.47
C VAL A 33 -12.36 -4.38 -4.00
N LEU A 34 -12.89 -3.35 -4.65
CA LEU A 34 -12.96 -3.27 -6.11
C LEU A 34 -11.57 -3.14 -6.74
N SER A 35 -10.58 -2.69 -5.98
CA SER A 35 -9.16 -2.72 -6.36
C SER A 35 -8.49 -4.07 -6.06
N LYS A 36 -9.25 -5.08 -5.65
CA LYS A 36 -8.78 -6.44 -5.32
C LYS A 36 -7.81 -6.50 -4.13
N GLN A 37 -7.87 -5.53 -3.24
CA GLN A 37 -7.03 -5.42 -2.05
C GLN A 37 -7.45 -6.47 -1.01
N GLU A 38 -6.69 -7.53 -0.85
CA GLU A 38 -7.06 -8.74 -0.09
C GLU A 38 -7.31 -8.49 1.40
N THR A 39 -6.51 -7.63 2.00
CA THR A 39 -6.61 -7.29 3.43
C THR A 39 -7.85 -6.46 3.76
N ARG A 40 -8.62 -6.06 2.74
CA ARG A 40 -9.80 -5.22 2.91
C ARG A 40 -11.10 -5.98 2.64
N GLY A 41 -12.06 -5.75 3.52
CA GLY A 41 -13.39 -6.35 3.40
C GLY A 41 -13.46 -7.86 3.61
N ARG A 42 -12.34 -8.55 3.82
CA ARG A 42 -12.23 -10.00 4.03
C ARG A 42 -12.86 -10.86 2.92
N VAL A 43 -12.93 -10.32 1.69
CA VAL A 43 -13.56 -11.03 0.56
C VAL A 43 -12.85 -12.33 0.26
N PHE A 44 -11.53 -12.28 0.22
CA PHE A 44 -10.68 -13.42 -0.07
C PHE A 44 -10.85 -14.53 0.99
N GLU A 45 -10.71 -14.20 2.27
CA GLU A 45 -10.87 -15.15 3.38
C GLU A 45 -12.27 -15.77 3.41
N THR A 46 -13.31 -14.94 3.21
CA THR A 46 -14.71 -15.40 3.20
C THR A 46 -14.95 -16.37 2.04
N TYR A 47 -14.43 -16.06 0.85
CA TYR A 47 -14.60 -16.86 -0.35
C TYR A 47 -13.86 -18.20 -0.25
N LEU A 48 -12.60 -18.21 0.20
CA LEU A 48 -11.81 -19.43 0.31
C LEU A 48 -12.33 -20.37 1.40
N ALA A 49 -12.85 -19.81 2.49
CA ALA A 49 -13.41 -20.59 3.60
C ALA A 49 -14.86 -21.05 3.36
N ASP A 50 -15.44 -20.77 2.18
CA ASP A 50 -16.84 -21.08 1.84
C ASP A 50 -17.84 -20.56 2.92
N LYS A 51 -17.51 -19.44 3.58
CA LYS A 51 -18.35 -18.85 4.63
C LYS A 51 -19.54 -18.12 4.04
N THR A 52 -20.71 -18.34 4.61
CA THR A 52 -21.91 -17.59 4.23
C THR A 52 -21.84 -16.18 4.83
N PRO A 53 -21.91 -15.11 4.02
CA PRO A 53 -21.97 -13.75 4.53
C PRO A 53 -23.23 -13.55 5.37
N LEU A 54 -23.10 -12.80 6.47
CA LEU A 54 -24.26 -12.47 7.32
C LEU A 54 -25.28 -11.63 6.55
N PRO A 55 -26.58 -11.94 6.71
CA PRO A 55 -27.65 -11.12 6.10
C PRO A 55 -27.62 -9.70 6.67
N THR A 56 -27.82 -8.70 5.82
CA THR A 56 -27.74 -7.28 6.18
C THR A 56 -29.14 -6.68 6.25
N SER A 57 -29.52 -6.14 7.41
CA SER A 57 -30.77 -5.39 7.57
C SER A 57 -30.60 -3.91 7.17
N PHE A 58 -31.71 -3.24 6.81
CA PHE A 58 -31.72 -1.82 6.49
C PHE A 58 -31.18 -0.95 7.63
N TYR A 59 -31.48 -1.28 8.87
CA TYR A 59 -30.95 -0.60 10.06
C TYR A 59 -29.42 -0.64 10.11
N LEU A 60 -28.83 -1.79 9.82
CA LEU A 60 -27.37 -1.92 9.78
C LEU A 60 -26.77 -1.06 8.66
N ILE A 61 -27.48 -0.91 7.53
CA ILE A 61 -27.06 -0.05 6.41
C ILE A 61 -26.97 1.40 6.87
N ALA A 62 -28.02 1.93 7.46
CA ALA A 62 -28.03 3.29 7.96
C ALA A 62 -26.95 3.55 9.01
N LYS A 63 -26.80 2.62 9.96
CA LYS A 63 -25.76 2.68 10.98
C LYS A 63 -24.35 2.75 10.36
N LYS A 64 -24.04 1.91 9.39
CA LYS A 64 -22.74 1.91 8.72
C LYS A 64 -22.46 3.20 7.95
N ILE A 65 -23.46 3.75 7.25
CA ILE A 65 -23.32 5.04 6.57
C ILE A 65 -23.02 6.16 7.58
N ILE A 66 -23.69 6.18 8.72
CA ILE A 66 -23.43 7.17 9.77
C ILE A 66 -21.99 7.02 10.30
N VAL A 67 -21.57 5.79 10.64
CA VAL A 67 -20.21 5.52 11.09
C VAL A 67 -19.18 5.96 10.04
N TYR A 68 -19.41 5.64 8.77
CA TYR A 68 -18.58 6.09 7.66
C TYR A 68 -18.46 7.62 7.64
N LEU A 69 -19.58 8.34 7.66
CA LEU A 69 -19.59 9.81 7.60
C LEU A 69 -18.83 10.41 8.78
N VAL A 70 -19.12 9.97 10.00
CA VAL A 70 -18.44 10.47 11.21
C VAL A 70 -16.93 10.24 11.13
N LYS A 71 -16.51 9.02 10.79
CA LYS A 71 -15.09 8.64 10.71
C LYS A 71 -14.35 9.43 9.63
N ASN A 72 -14.94 9.55 8.44
CA ASN A 72 -14.33 10.28 7.34
C ASN A 72 -14.31 11.79 7.60
N LEU A 73 -15.34 12.37 8.20
CA LEU A 73 -15.33 13.79 8.57
C LEU A 73 -14.29 14.11 9.64
N ILE A 74 -14.18 13.28 10.69
CA ILE A 74 -13.11 13.46 11.69
C ILE A 74 -11.74 13.37 11.03
N SER A 75 -11.49 12.35 10.21
CA SER A 75 -10.22 12.19 9.50
C SER A 75 -9.94 13.37 8.56
N PHE A 76 -10.98 13.89 7.89
CA PHE A 76 -10.88 15.04 7.01
C PHE A 76 -10.52 16.33 7.76
N VAL A 77 -11.13 16.58 8.93
CA VAL A 77 -10.75 17.70 9.81
C VAL A 77 -9.28 17.59 10.23
N LEU A 78 -8.83 16.40 10.63
CA LEU A 78 -7.42 16.16 10.96
C LEU A 78 -6.49 16.41 9.75
N CYS A 79 -6.94 16.09 8.54
CA CYS A 79 -6.22 16.39 7.30
C CYS A 79 -6.10 17.91 7.06
N ILE A 80 -7.16 18.69 7.30
CA ILE A 80 -7.12 20.16 7.24
C ILE A 80 -6.15 20.72 8.28
N ILE A 81 -6.17 20.23 9.52
CA ILE A 81 -5.22 20.63 10.55
C ILE A 81 -3.78 20.33 10.11
N ALA A 82 -3.54 19.19 9.48
CA ALA A 82 -2.23 18.84 8.93
C ALA A 82 -1.79 19.82 7.83
N ALA A 83 -2.72 20.28 6.98
CA ALA A 83 -2.44 21.30 5.96
C ALA A 83 -2.05 22.64 6.60
N LEU A 84 -2.75 23.07 7.65
CA LEU A 84 -2.38 24.28 8.41
C LEU A 84 -1.00 24.12 9.07
N PHE A 85 -0.70 22.97 9.63
CA PHE A 85 0.64 22.71 10.18
C PHE A 85 1.72 22.72 9.11
N HIS A 86 1.42 22.26 7.90
CA HIS A 86 2.34 22.36 6.76
C HIS A 86 2.61 23.80 6.37
N LEU A 87 1.60 24.68 6.36
CA LEU A 87 1.80 26.11 6.07
C LEU A 87 2.76 26.79 7.05
N ILE A 88 2.73 26.38 8.33
CA ILE A 88 3.54 26.97 9.39
C ILE A 88 4.96 26.38 9.40
N SER A 89 5.12 25.09 9.20
CA SER A 89 6.37 24.36 9.48
C SER A 89 6.93 23.57 8.30
N GLY A 90 6.14 23.36 7.25
CA GLY A 90 6.56 22.63 6.06
C GLY A 90 7.61 23.36 5.24
N GLN A 91 8.35 22.58 4.49
CA GLN A 91 9.23 23.11 3.45
C GLN A 91 8.38 23.44 2.22
N LYS A 92 8.53 24.63 1.67
CA LYS A 92 8.00 24.93 0.35
C LYS A 92 9.01 24.48 -0.68
N PHE A 93 8.70 23.39 -1.35
CA PHE A 93 9.46 22.94 -2.50
C PHE A 93 9.01 23.73 -3.74
N HIS A 94 9.95 24.39 -4.40
CA HIS A 94 9.69 25.15 -5.62
C HIS A 94 10.19 24.37 -6.83
N VAL A 95 9.28 24.10 -7.75
CA VAL A 95 9.61 23.49 -9.04
C VAL A 95 10.27 24.55 -9.92
N LYS A 96 11.36 24.18 -10.57
CA LYS A 96 12.02 25.01 -11.59
C LYS A 96 11.18 24.98 -12.87
N ASP A 97 10.82 26.14 -13.39
CA ASP A 97 9.96 26.27 -14.59
C ASP A 97 10.62 25.62 -15.82
N GLY A 98 9.87 24.75 -16.50
CA GLY A 98 10.30 24.11 -17.74
C GLY A 98 11.36 23.00 -17.58
N VAL A 99 11.75 22.65 -16.37
CA VAL A 99 12.74 21.59 -16.10
C VAL A 99 12.04 20.23 -15.98
N ASP A 100 12.70 19.20 -16.50
CA ASP A 100 12.24 17.81 -16.39
C ASP A 100 12.48 17.29 -14.96
N TYR A 101 11.51 16.55 -14.44
CA TYR A 101 11.57 15.99 -13.08
C TYR A 101 11.29 14.50 -13.04
N VAL A 102 12.02 13.82 -12.14
CA VAL A 102 11.67 12.49 -11.68
C VAL A 102 10.87 12.58 -10.38
N LEU A 103 9.62 12.15 -10.39
CA LEU A 103 8.78 12.06 -9.20
C LEU A 103 8.92 10.67 -8.57
N LEU A 104 9.34 10.61 -7.32
CA LEU A 104 9.49 9.37 -6.55
C LEU A 104 8.27 9.18 -5.67
N ASP A 105 7.27 8.43 -6.15
CA ASP A 105 6.05 8.10 -5.43
C ASP A 105 6.28 6.90 -4.51
N THR A 106 6.50 7.15 -3.22
CA THR A 106 6.94 6.16 -2.24
C THR A 106 6.28 6.33 -0.87
N PHE A 107 6.34 5.29 -0.04
CA PHE A 107 5.80 5.35 1.31
C PHE A 107 6.73 6.07 2.28
N PHE A 108 6.18 7.05 3.00
CA PHE A 108 6.84 7.71 4.12
C PHE A 108 6.34 7.08 5.43
N LYS A 109 7.21 6.28 6.08
CA LYS A 109 6.92 5.63 7.36
C LYS A 109 7.08 6.65 8.49
N ILE A 110 5.96 7.18 8.97
CA ILE A 110 5.90 8.25 9.97
C ILE A 110 6.69 7.90 11.24
N ASP A 111 6.49 6.70 11.77
CA ASP A 111 7.18 6.25 12.99
C ASP A 111 8.70 6.21 12.83
N HIS A 112 9.17 5.70 11.71
CA HIS A 112 10.60 5.58 11.42
C HIS A 112 11.26 6.96 11.31
N ILE A 113 10.63 7.90 10.58
CA ILE A 113 11.16 9.27 10.42
C ILE A 113 11.24 9.99 11.77
N ILE A 114 10.22 9.83 12.63
CA ILE A 114 10.18 10.47 13.95
C ILE A 114 11.24 9.88 14.88
N ASN A 115 11.38 8.56 14.90
CA ASN A 115 12.29 7.85 15.82
C ASN A 115 13.76 8.10 15.44
N GLU A 116 14.08 8.13 14.14
CA GLU A 116 15.44 8.42 13.69
C GLU A 116 15.79 9.92 13.60
N GLY A 117 14.78 10.80 13.65
CA GLY A 117 14.98 12.24 13.49
C GLY A 117 15.47 12.66 12.10
N LYS A 118 15.48 11.75 11.14
CA LYS A 118 15.92 11.96 9.75
C LYS A 118 15.07 11.13 8.77
N PHE A 119 15.01 11.59 7.52
CA PHE A 119 14.44 10.82 6.43
C PHE A 119 15.51 9.89 5.83
N LYS A 120 15.15 8.63 5.65
CA LYS A 120 15.96 7.64 4.92
C LYS A 120 15.04 6.92 3.93
N GLU A 121 15.44 6.94 2.65
CA GLU A 121 14.70 6.22 1.61
C GLU A 121 14.79 4.70 1.84
N ALA A 122 13.63 4.06 1.94
CA ALA A 122 13.54 2.64 2.27
C ALA A 122 13.10 1.76 1.10
N TYR A 123 12.48 2.34 0.08
CA TYR A 123 11.90 1.62 -1.05
C TYR A 123 12.77 1.69 -2.31
N PHE A 124 13.45 2.82 -2.51
CA PHE A 124 14.37 3.08 -3.62
C PHE A 124 15.77 3.48 -3.14
N PRO A 125 16.40 2.70 -2.24
CA PRO A 125 17.71 3.07 -1.69
C PRO A 125 18.77 3.18 -2.80
N GLY A 126 19.50 4.31 -2.80
CA GLY A 126 20.53 4.63 -3.80
C GLY A 126 20.00 5.31 -5.07
N LEU A 127 18.66 5.33 -5.30
CA LEU A 127 18.10 6.02 -6.47
C LEU A 127 18.19 7.54 -6.36
N PRO A 128 17.87 8.17 -5.21
CA PRO A 128 18.02 9.63 -5.06
C PRO A 128 19.46 10.11 -5.25
N GLU A 129 20.43 9.36 -4.71
CA GLU A 129 21.85 9.63 -4.86
C GLU A 129 22.27 9.54 -6.34
N TYR A 130 21.84 8.48 -7.02
CA TYR A 130 22.09 8.32 -8.45
C TYR A 130 21.51 9.46 -9.30
N LEU A 131 20.28 9.91 -9.00
CA LEU A 131 19.65 11.03 -9.71
C LEU A 131 20.44 12.33 -9.47
N SER A 132 20.88 12.58 -8.23
CA SER A 132 21.71 13.74 -7.89
C SER A 132 23.06 13.72 -8.60
N ASP A 133 23.74 12.57 -8.63
CA ASP A 133 25.04 12.39 -9.32
C ASP A 133 24.93 12.61 -10.83
N LYS A 134 23.75 12.34 -11.41
CA LYS A 134 23.44 12.58 -12.83
C LYS A 134 22.89 13.99 -13.11
N ASN A 135 22.79 14.85 -12.09
CA ASN A 135 22.16 16.18 -12.19
C ASN A 135 20.71 16.12 -12.70
N ILE A 136 19.96 15.08 -12.32
CA ILE A 136 18.55 14.93 -12.64
C ILE A 136 17.73 15.49 -11.48
N ASP A 137 16.91 16.50 -11.74
CA ASP A 137 16.01 17.06 -10.74
C ASP A 137 14.93 16.04 -10.36
N TYR A 138 14.73 15.85 -9.06
CA TYR A 138 13.71 14.94 -8.54
C TYR A 138 12.98 15.51 -7.34
N ALA A 139 11.80 14.94 -7.05
CA ALA A 139 11.06 15.22 -5.84
C ALA A 139 10.31 13.97 -5.36
N TYR A 140 10.22 13.82 -4.06
CA TYR A 140 9.37 12.80 -3.45
C TYR A 140 7.91 13.21 -3.50
N VAL A 141 7.05 12.24 -3.78
CA VAL A 141 5.59 12.33 -3.72
C VAL A 141 5.12 11.31 -2.67
N PRO A 142 4.94 11.74 -1.40
CA PRO A 142 4.77 10.79 -0.30
C PRO A 142 3.40 10.10 -0.29
N LYS A 143 3.43 8.79 -0.05
CA LYS A 143 2.31 8.01 0.47
C LYS A 143 2.47 7.93 1.99
N TRP A 144 1.61 8.61 2.75
CA TRP A 144 1.74 8.65 4.21
C TRP A 144 1.27 7.35 4.84
N PHE A 145 2.16 6.62 5.50
CA PHE A 145 1.83 5.41 6.22
C PHE A 145 1.84 5.66 7.73
N GLY A 146 0.71 5.33 8.39
CA GLY A 146 0.54 5.56 9.84
C GLY A 146 0.02 6.96 10.20
N PHE A 147 -0.61 7.67 9.24
CA PHE A 147 -1.25 8.96 9.51
C PHE A 147 -2.51 8.78 10.36
N LYS A 148 -2.43 9.12 11.64
CA LYS A 148 -3.59 9.17 12.55
C LYS A 148 -3.58 10.42 13.45
N ASN A 149 -2.44 11.13 13.53
CA ASN A 149 -2.27 12.25 14.44
C ASN A 149 -1.56 13.42 13.71
N PRO A 150 -2.21 14.58 13.54
CA PRO A 150 -1.63 15.73 12.84
C PRO A 150 -0.39 16.32 13.55
N LEU A 151 -0.28 16.19 14.88
CA LEU A 151 0.92 16.65 15.63
C LEU A 151 2.16 15.86 15.23
N ARG A 152 2.01 14.59 14.87
CA ARG A 152 3.11 13.77 14.35
C ARG A 152 3.57 14.28 12.98
N LEU A 153 2.64 14.69 12.11
CA LEU A 153 2.98 15.30 10.83
C LEU A 153 3.69 16.64 11.01
N LEU A 154 3.28 17.46 11.96
CA LEU A 154 3.99 18.70 12.30
C LEU A 154 5.48 18.41 12.60
N ARG A 155 5.74 17.38 13.40
CA ARG A 155 7.11 16.94 13.71
C ARG A 155 7.86 16.48 12.46
N ILE A 156 7.21 15.70 11.60
CA ILE A 156 7.79 15.24 10.33
C ILE A 156 8.12 16.40 9.41
N PHE A 157 7.21 17.36 9.22
CA PHE A 157 7.47 18.52 8.36
C PHE A 157 8.72 19.30 8.83
N LYS A 158 8.92 19.45 10.16
CA LYS A 158 10.14 20.03 10.70
C LYS A 158 11.38 19.20 10.39
N ILE A 159 11.30 17.86 10.49
CA ILE A 159 12.41 16.95 10.18
C ILE A 159 12.76 17.04 8.68
N LEU A 160 11.77 16.94 7.79
CA LEU A 160 11.97 16.99 6.34
C LEU A 160 12.59 18.33 5.93
N ARG A 161 12.11 19.45 6.50
CA ARG A 161 12.68 20.78 6.27
C ARG A 161 14.13 20.88 6.76
N LYS A 162 14.42 20.40 7.96
CA LYS A 162 15.79 20.39 8.53
C LYS A 162 16.76 19.61 7.66
N ASN A 163 16.31 18.50 7.08
CA ASN A 163 17.11 17.63 6.23
C ASN A 163 17.06 18.03 4.73
N GLN A 164 16.39 19.13 4.38
CA GLN A 164 16.26 19.64 3.02
C GLN A 164 15.76 18.58 2.00
N VAL A 165 14.89 17.67 2.43
CA VAL A 165 14.36 16.61 1.58
C VAL A 165 13.45 17.23 0.51
N PRO A 166 13.67 16.98 -0.80
CA PRO A 166 12.87 17.56 -1.87
C PRO A 166 11.50 16.84 -1.93
N VAL A 167 10.50 17.38 -1.23
CA VAL A 167 9.18 16.75 -1.08
C VAL A 167 8.06 17.64 -1.59
N LEU A 168 7.24 17.11 -2.46
CA LEU A 168 5.96 17.68 -2.89
C LEU A 168 4.83 16.97 -2.15
N THR A 169 4.23 17.65 -1.18
CA THR A 169 3.13 17.07 -0.38
C THR A 169 1.77 17.52 -0.91
N GLN A 170 0.73 16.71 -0.71
CA GLN A 170 -0.65 17.13 -0.97
C GLN A 170 -1.03 18.38 -0.16
N PHE A 171 -0.47 18.55 1.04
CA PHE A 171 -0.73 19.70 1.91
C PHE A 171 -0.17 21.02 1.37
N GLN A 172 0.84 20.94 0.51
CA GLN A 172 1.41 22.12 -0.18
C GLN A 172 0.62 22.51 -1.43
N ILE A 173 0.06 21.49 -2.13
CA ILE A 173 -0.38 21.65 -3.52
C ILE A 173 -1.89 21.77 -3.64
N LEU A 174 -2.65 21.06 -2.79
CA LEU A 174 -4.11 21.11 -2.83
C LEU A 174 -4.64 22.49 -2.47
N THR A 175 -5.63 22.92 -3.22
CA THR A 175 -6.34 24.19 -3.04
C THR A 175 -7.60 24.02 -2.23
N LEU A 176 -8.21 25.12 -1.79
CA LEU A 176 -9.51 25.10 -1.11
C LEU A 176 -10.59 24.39 -1.93
N ALA A 177 -10.59 24.58 -3.25
CA ALA A 177 -11.55 23.90 -4.15
C ALA A 177 -11.37 22.38 -4.12
N ASP A 178 -10.14 21.88 -3.99
CA ASP A 178 -9.87 20.45 -3.86
C ASP A 178 -10.36 19.89 -2.52
N TYR A 179 -10.22 20.65 -1.43
CA TYR A 179 -10.77 20.25 -0.12
C TYR A 179 -12.31 20.24 -0.15
N LEU A 180 -12.96 21.16 -0.86
CA LEU A 180 -14.41 21.11 -1.07
C LEU A 180 -14.83 19.88 -1.89
N GLU A 181 -14.04 19.52 -2.92
CA GLU A 181 -14.29 18.30 -3.70
C GLU A 181 -14.10 17.02 -2.86
N ILE A 182 -13.11 16.99 -1.97
CA ILE A 182 -12.94 15.89 -1.00
C ILE A 182 -14.15 15.80 -0.06
N ALA A 183 -14.62 16.93 0.46
CA ALA A 183 -15.83 16.95 1.29
C ALA A 183 -17.05 16.41 0.52
N ARG A 184 -17.24 16.85 -0.73
CA ARG A 184 -18.28 16.34 -1.62
C ARG A 184 -18.17 14.84 -1.85
N PHE A 185 -16.94 14.33 -2.07
CA PHE A 185 -16.67 12.90 -2.18
C PHE A 185 -17.16 12.13 -0.95
N ILE A 186 -16.82 12.60 0.26
CA ILE A 186 -17.21 11.95 1.52
C ILE A 186 -18.73 11.75 1.58
N PHE A 187 -19.52 12.76 1.15
CA PHE A 187 -20.97 12.65 1.15
C PHE A 187 -21.53 11.78 0.02
N LEU A 188 -20.95 11.83 -1.18
CA LEU A 188 -21.49 11.13 -2.35
C LEU A 188 -21.09 9.65 -2.43
N TYR A 189 -19.90 9.30 -1.92
CA TYR A 189 -19.36 7.93 -2.00
C TYR A 189 -20.31 6.85 -1.43
N PRO A 190 -20.92 7.00 -0.22
CA PRO A 190 -21.81 5.98 0.31
C PRO A 190 -23.08 5.78 -0.56
N PHE A 191 -23.56 6.81 -1.24
CA PHE A 191 -24.68 6.67 -2.17
C PHE A 191 -24.28 5.92 -3.45
N SER A 192 -23.08 6.21 -3.99
CA SER A 192 -22.54 5.49 -5.14
C SER A 192 -22.32 4.03 -4.81
N LEU A 193 -21.71 3.72 -3.65
CA LEU A 193 -21.50 2.36 -3.20
C LEU A 193 -22.83 1.63 -2.95
N SER A 194 -23.80 2.28 -2.29
CA SER A 194 -25.12 1.71 -2.05
C SER A 194 -25.89 1.43 -3.35
N ARG A 195 -25.74 2.30 -4.36
CA ARG A 195 -26.31 2.08 -5.70
C ARG A 195 -25.67 0.88 -6.40
N PHE A 196 -24.36 0.71 -6.26
CA PHE A 196 -23.65 -0.43 -6.81
C PHE A 196 -24.07 -1.73 -6.12
N LEU A 197 -24.13 -1.75 -4.78
CA LEU A 197 -24.57 -2.90 -3.97
C LEU A 197 -25.96 -3.41 -4.38
N ARG A 198 -26.91 -2.50 -4.68
CA ARG A 198 -28.26 -2.89 -5.11
C ARG A 198 -28.31 -3.58 -6.48
N LYS A 199 -27.23 -3.48 -7.28
CA LYS A 199 -27.13 -4.13 -8.60
C LYS A 199 -26.44 -5.49 -8.54
N LEU A 200 -26.01 -5.92 -7.37
CA LEU A 200 -25.47 -7.27 -7.18
C LEU A 200 -26.61 -8.28 -7.17
N GLU A 201 -26.39 -9.38 -7.87
CA GLU A 201 -27.30 -10.52 -7.96
C GLU A 201 -27.27 -11.35 -6.67
N SER A 202 -27.97 -12.49 -6.67
CA SER A 202 -28.05 -13.36 -5.49
C SER A 202 -27.02 -14.50 -5.47
N SER A 203 -26.05 -14.50 -6.39
CA SER A 203 -25.03 -15.53 -6.45
C SER A 203 -24.18 -15.56 -5.16
N TYR A 204 -23.49 -16.66 -4.90
CA TYR A 204 -22.59 -16.77 -3.75
C TYR A 204 -21.50 -15.70 -3.80
N GLU A 205 -20.87 -15.51 -4.97
CA GLU A 205 -19.85 -14.51 -5.20
C GLU A 205 -20.36 -13.09 -4.95
N ASP A 206 -21.60 -12.79 -5.36
CA ASP A 206 -22.22 -11.47 -5.12
C ASP A 206 -22.49 -11.24 -3.63
N LYS A 207 -22.88 -12.26 -2.88
CA LYS A 207 -23.06 -12.18 -1.42
C LYS A 207 -21.74 -11.92 -0.71
N VAL A 208 -20.67 -12.62 -1.10
CA VAL A 208 -19.32 -12.43 -0.57
C VAL A 208 -18.83 -11.01 -0.88
N LEU A 209 -18.97 -10.57 -2.14
CA LEU A 209 -18.62 -9.22 -2.55
C LEU A 209 -19.43 -8.15 -1.80
N PHE A 210 -20.73 -8.36 -1.65
CA PHE A 210 -21.60 -7.47 -0.87
C PHE A 210 -21.07 -7.29 0.55
N GLY A 211 -20.78 -8.39 1.25
CA GLY A 211 -20.21 -8.36 2.60
C GLY A 211 -18.87 -7.62 2.66
N GLY A 212 -17.99 -7.87 1.69
CA GLY A 212 -16.70 -7.20 1.59
C GLY A 212 -16.82 -5.70 1.35
N LEU A 213 -17.62 -5.29 0.38
CA LEU A 213 -17.90 -3.87 0.08
C LEU A 213 -18.56 -3.18 1.28
N TRP A 214 -19.49 -3.87 1.93
CA TRP A 214 -20.14 -3.41 3.15
C TRP A 214 -19.14 -3.12 4.28
N ASN A 215 -18.14 -3.97 4.45
CA ASN A 215 -17.09 -3.78 5.45
C ASN A 215 -16.18 -2.58 5.14
N THR A 216 -16.08 -2.16 3.87
CA THR A 216 -15.28 -0.96 3.51
C THR A 216 -15.90 0.36 3.95
N PHE A 217 -17.17 0.38 4.42
CA PHE A 217 -17.71 1.56 5.10
C PHE A 217 -16.96 1.92 6.40
N ASP A 218 -16.17 1.01 6.94
CA ASP A 218 -15.30 1.31 8.07
C ASP A 218 -13.96 1.97 7.67
N ASP A 219 -13.68 2.09 6.37
CA ASP A 219 -12.44 2.66 5.85
C ASP A 219 -12.52 4.17 5.58
N VAL A 220 -11.36 4.82 5.54
CA VAL A 220 -11.23 6.22 5.14
C VAL A 220 -11.03 6.29 3.62
N ALA A 221 -12.14 6.30 2.87
CA ALA A 221 -12.13 6.19 1.41
C ALA A 221 -11.60 7.45 0.70
N TYR A 222 -11.76 8.64 1.28
CA TYR A 222 -11.38 9.89 0.62
C TYR A 222 -9.87 10.04 0.40
N GLU A 223 -9.02 9.35 1.15
CA GLU A 223 -7.56 9.42 0.99
C GLU A 223 -7.13 8.99 -0.42
N SER A 224 -7.77 7.94 -0.97
CA SER A 224 -7.53 7.52 -2.34
C SER A 224 -7.99 8.56 -3.36
N HIS A 225 -9.15 9.22 -3.13
CA HIS A 225 -9.63 10.30 -4.00
C HIS A 225 -8.73 11.54 -3.90
N MET A 226 -8.24 11.86 -2.71
CA MET A 226 -7.28 12.95 -2.50
C MET A 226 -6.00 12.74 -3.33
N ARG A 227 -5.55 11.48 -3.52
CA ARG A 227 -4.42 11.14 -4.40
C ARG A 227 -4.72 11.51 -5.86
N TYR A 228 -5.95 11.33 -6.34
CA TYR A 228 -6.36 11.77 -7.67
C TYR A 228 -6.25 13.30 -7.82
N LEU A 229 -6.79 14.06 -6.86
CA LEU A 229 -6.73 15.52 -6.88
C LEU A 229 -5.29 16.05 -6.77
N PHE A 230 -4.48 15.41 -5.93
CA PHE A 230 -3.06 15.72 -5.80
C PHE A 230 -2.32 15.52 -7.13
N ALA A 231 -2.51 14.37 -7.79
CA ALA A 231 -1.94 14.10 -9.10
C ALA A 231 -2.40 15.12 -10.16
N LYS A 232 -3.69 15.49 -10.15
CA LYS A 232 -4.23 16.57 -10.99
C LYS A 232 -3.47 17.87 -10.78
N ARG A 233 -3.17 18.25 -9.53
CA ARG A 233 -2.43 19.48 -9.25
C ARG A 233 -0.97 19.40 -9.67
N LEU A 234 -0.33 18.26 -9.52
CA LEU A 234 1.04 18.06 -10.03
C LEU A 234 1.14 18.36 -11.53
N THR A 235 0.16 17.94 -12.33
CA THR A 235 0.18 18.18 -13.78
C THR A 235 -0.10 19.63 -14.18
N THR A 236 -0.59 20.46 -13.27
CA THR A 236 -0.76 21.91 -13.50
C THR A 236 0.47 22.74 -13.10
N MET A 237 1.45 22.12 -12.46
CA MET A 237 2.73 22.77 -12.16
C MET A 237 3.57 22.92 -13.43
N LYS A 238 4.47 23.89 -13.45
CA LYS A 238 5.25 24.22 -14.64
C LYS A 238 6.48 23.31 -14.83
N PHE A 239 6.30 21.99 -14.69
CA PHE A 239 7.33 21.02 -15.07
C PHE A 239 7.58 21.04 -16.59
N GLY A 240 8.76 20.62 -17.01
CA GLY A 240 9.01 20.16 -18.38
C GLY A 240 8.33 18.81 -18.60
N ASN A 241 9.09 17.74 -18.72
CA ASN A 241 8.55 16.39 -18.73
C ASN A 241 8.54 15.81 -17.30
N ILE A 242 7.56 14.94 -17.04
CA ILE A 242 7.47 14.21 -15.77
C ILE A 242 7.70 12.73 -16.03
N LYS A 243 8.68 12.14 -15.32
CA LYS A 243 8.82 10.70 -15.17
C LYS A 243 8.47 10.33 -13.74
N CYS A 244 7.42 9.55 -13.53
CA CYS A 244 7.01 9.10 -12.20
C CYS A 244 7.48 7.66 -11.95
N ILE A 245 8.34 7.46 -10.96
CA ILE A 245 8.73 6.13 -10.46
C ILE A 245 7.93 5.89 -9.19
N SER A 246 6.97 4.99 -9.27
CA SER A 246 6.02 4.71 -8.18
C SER A 246 6.30 3.35 -7.56
N TRP A 247 6.38 3.29 -6.24
CA TRP A 247 6.28 2.02 -5.53
C TRP A 247 4.87 1.48 -5.72
N TYR A 248 4.76 0.43 -6.52
CA TYR A 248 3.51 0.01 -7.12
C TYR A 248 2.98 -1.28 -6.48
N GLU A 249 1.85 -1.17 -5.81
CA GLU A 249 1.11 -2.30 -5.25
C GLU A 249 -0.28 -2.44 -5.87
N ASN A 250 -0.60 -1.63 -6.90
CA ASN A 250 -1.90 -1.57 -7.58
C ASN A 250 -3.09 -1.35 -6.63
N LEU A 251 -2.87 -0.56 -5.58
CA LEU A 251 -3.90 -0.20 -4.61
C LEU A 251 -4.84 0.87 -5.18
N ALA A 252 -5.99 1.08 -4.53
CA ALA A 252 -6.91 2.16 -4.88
C ALA A 252 -6.22 3.55 -4.93
N ALA A 253 -5.27 3.80 -4.05
CA ALA A 253 -4.48 5.03 -4.02
C ALA A 253 -3.57 5.17 -5.25
N ASP A 254 -2.95 4.07 -5.72
CA ASP A 254 -2.12 4.06 -6.93
C ASP A 254 -2.96 4.33 -8.17
N LYS A 255 -4.09 3.63 -8.29
CA LYS A 255 -5.05 3.78 -9.40
C LYS A 255 -5.55 5.21 -9.54
N ASN A 256 -5.96 5.82 -8.44
CA ASN A 256 -6.40 7.21 -8.41
C ASN A 256 -5.26 8.18 -8.77
N PHE A 257 -4.05 7.92 -8.31
CA PHE A 257 -2.89 8.75 -8.61
C PHE A 257 -2.55 8.71 -10.11
N TYR A 258 -2.47 7.52 -10.72
CA TYR A 258 -2.18 7.39 -12.16
C TYR A 258 -3.27 8.00 -13.01
N ARG A 259 -4.54 7.76 -12.66
CA ARG A 259 -5.65 8.40 -13.34
C ARG A 259 -5.55 9.92 -13.29
N GLY A 260 -5.22 10.50 -12.13
CA GLY A 260 -5.02 11.94 -11.98
C GLY A 260 -3.91 12.47 -12.88
N LEU A 261 -2.76 11.81 -12.93
CA LEU A 261 -1.66 12.17 -13.81
C LEU A 261 -2.08 12.14 -15.28
N ARG A 262 -2.76 11.08 -15.75
CA ARG A 262 -3.12 10.88 -17.16
C ARG A 262 -4.27 11.74 -17.65
N THR A 263 -5.25 11.99 -16.78
CA THR A 263 -6.42 12.81 -17.14
C THR A 263 -6.01 14.22 -17.55
N PHE A 264 -4.96 14.76 -16.95
CA PHE A 264 -4.57 16.15 -17.13
C PHE A 264 -3.22 16.32 -17.86
N SER A 265 -2.40 15.26 -18.00
CA SER A 265 -1.17 15.28 -18.78
C SER A 265 -0.84 13.91 -19.36
N ARG A 266 -0.83 13.81 -20.69
CA ARG A 266 -0.35 12.61 -21.40
C ARG A 266 1.18 12.56 -21.55
N LYS A 267 1.90 13.60 -21.12
CA LYS A 267 3.37 13.69 -21.20
C LYS A 267 4.07 13.03 -20.01
N THR A 268 3.33 12.50 -19.04
CA THR A 268 3.90 11.84 -17.86
C THR A 268 4.12 10.36 -18.16
N GLU A 269 5.39 9.93 -18.16
CA GLU A 269 5.74 8.49 -18.14
C GLU A 269 5.64 7.95 -16.71
N ILE A 270 4.88 6.88 -16.50
CA ILE A 270 4.68 6.24 -15.20
C ILE A 270 5.34 4.87 -15.19
N ILE A 271 6.32 4.68 -14.30
CA ILE A 271 7.00 3.41 -14.07
C ILE A 271 6.55 2.85 -12.72
N GLY A 272 5.84 1.72 -12.74
CA GLY A 272 5.42 0.99 -11.54
C GLY A 272 6.50 0.04 -11.04
N ALA A 273 7.05 0.26 -9.86
CA ALA A 273 8.09 -0.56 -9.28
C ALA A 273 7.49 -1.58 -8.30
N GLN A 274 7.24 -2.81 -8.74
CA GLN A 274 6.90 -3.97 -7.93
C GLN A 274 8.17 -4.66 -7.43
N LEU A 275 9.07 -3.90 -6.83
CA LEU A 275 10.40 -4.35 -6.42
C LEU A 275 10.38 -4.98 -5.02
N TYR A 276 9.48 -5.93 -4.80
CA TYR A 276 9.35 -6.71 -3.56
C TYR A 276 9.00 -8.17 -3.87
N VAL A 277 9.37 -9.05 -2.97
CA VAL A 277 8.98 -10.46 -3.03
C VAL A 277 7.50 -10.55 -2.65
N ARG A 278 6.73 -11.23 -3.45
CA ARG A 278 5.29 -11.33 -3.30
C ARG A 278 4.80 -12.78 -3.46
N PRO A 279 3.80 -13.21 -2.70
CA PRO A 279 3.13 -14.49 -2.97
C PRO A 279 2.22 -14.37 -4.21
N ASP A 280 2.07 -15.47 -4.93
CA ASP A 280 1.21 -15.55 -6.13
C ASP A 280 -0.29 -15.39 -5.80
N THR A 281 -0.64 -15.39 -4.51
CA THR A 281 -2.00 -15.23 -4.00
C THR A 281 -2.48 -13.78 -3.93
N LEU A 282 -1.57 -12.80 -3.97
CA LEU A 282 -1.92 -11.37 -3.91
C LEU A 282 -2.58 -10.91 -5.21
N MET A 283 -3.91 -10.85 -5.22
CA MET A 283 -4.69 -10.50 -6.41
C MET A 283 -4.50 -9.05 -6.88
N ASN A 284 -4.28 -8.10 -5.96
CA ASN A 284 -4.13 -6.68 -6.32
C ASN A 284 -2.90 -6.41 -7.18
N ILE A 285 -1.85 -7.20 -7.08
CA ILE A 285 -0.59 -7.02 -7.80
C ILE A 285 -0.76 -7.15 -9.32
N PHE A 286 -1.73 -7.94 -9.73
CA PHE A 286 -1.99 -8.18 -11.14
C PHE A 286 -3.09 -7.24 -11.64
N PRO A 287 -2.75 -6.18 -12.39
CA PRO A 287 -3.77 -5.38 -13.06
C PRO A 287 -4.50 -6.21 -14.11
N ASP A 288 -5.75 -5.88 -14.34
CA ASP A 288 -6.58 -6.51 -15.35
C ASP A 288 -6.93 -5.56 -16.51
N GLN A 289 -7.64 -6.07 -17.49
CA GLN A 289 -8.06 -5.29 -18.65
C GLN A 289 -8.96 -4.09 -18.27
N SER A 290 -9.65 -4.16 -17.13
CA SER A 290 -10.43 -3.02 -16.61
C SER A 290 -9.51 -1.92 -16.11
N ASP A 291 -8.48 -2.29 -15.36
CA ASP A 291 -7.49 -1.33 -14.87
C ASP A 291 -6.80 -0.62 -16.05
N ILE A 292 -6.47 -1.35 -17.13
CA ILE A 292 -5.88 -0.78 -18.36
C ILE A 292 -6.86 0.17 -19.06
N SER A 293 -8.11 -0.27 -19.26
CA SER A 293 -9.10 0.49 -20.03
C SER A 293 -9.55 1.79 -19.35
N PHE A 294 -9.31 1.94 -18.06
CA PHE A 294 -9.59 3.15 -17.28
C PHE A 294 -8.34 3.96 -16.93
N ASP A 295 -7.19 3.69 -17.57
CA ASP A 295 -5.90 4.38 -17.35
C ASP A 295 -5.40 4.31 -15.90
N LEU A 296 -5.61 3.16 -15.22
CA LEU A 296 -5.29 2.97 -13.81
C LEU A 296 -3.98 2.22 -13.56
N VAL A 297 -3.22 1.92 -14.62
CA VAL A 297 -1.96 1.15 -14.55
C VAL A 297 -0.77 2.00 -15.02
N PRO A 298 0.46 1.72 -14.60
CA PRO A 298 1.64 2.40 -15.13
C PRO A 298 1.88 2.04 -16.61
N ASP A 299 2.72 2.81 -17.32
CA ASP A 299 3.12 2.51 -18.70
C ASP A 299 4.05 1.29 -18.76
N LYS A 300 4.78 1.05 -17.66
CA LYS A 300 5.75 -0.02 -17.51
C LYS A 300 5.80 -0.49 -16.08
N ILE A 301 5.94 -1.80 -15.88
CA ILE A 301 6.07 -2.41 -14.55
C ILE A 301 7.44 -3.07 -14.43
N LEU A 302 8.18 -2.72 -13.38
CA LEU A 302 9.45 -3.34 -13.03
C LEU A 302 9.26 -4.34 -11.90
N VAL A 303 9.82 -5.54 -12.05
CA VAL A 303 9.74 -6.63 -11.06
C VAL A 303 11.13 -7.09 -10.62
N ASN A 304 11.23 -7.76 -9.46
CA ASN A 304 12.52 -8.15 -8.85
C ASN A 304 13.31 -9.24 -9.59
N GLY A 305 12.73 -9.88 -10.58
CA GLY A 305 13.43 -10.94 -11.30
C GLY A 305 12.53 -11.65 -12.30
N PRO A 306 13.08 -12.51 -13.16
CA PRO A 306 12.33 -13.13 -14.26
C PRO A 306 11.17 -14.01 -13.76
N GLY A 307 11.30 -14.64 -12.59
CA GLY A 307 10.22 -15.43 -11.97
C GLY A 307 8.99 -14.62 -11.54
N PHE A 308 9.11 -13.29 -11.48
CA PHE A 308 8.00 -12.39 -11.16
C PHE A 308 7.40 -11.71 -12.39
N CYS A 309 7.94 -11.96 -13.60
CA CYS A 309 7.35 -11.46 -14.83
C CYS A 309 6.01 -12.15 -15.11
N TYR A 310 5.08 -11.40 -15.69
CA TYR A 310 3.78 -11.90 -16.14
C TYR A 310 3.35 -11.13 -17.40
N ASP A 311 2.55 -11.79 -18.22
CA ASP A 311 2.02 -11.16 -19.44
C ASP A 311 0.86 -10.23 -19.08
N LEU A 312 0.90 -9.05 -19.64
CA LEU A 312 -0.14 -8.04 -19.52
C LEU A 312 -0.28 -7.30 -20.86
N ASP A 313 -1.49 -7.30 -21.40
CA ASP A 313 -1.78 -6.61 -22.64
C ASP A 313 -1.47 -5.11 -22.51
N SER A 314 -0.75 -4.57 -23.50
CA SER A 314 -0.44 -3.14 -23.62
C SER A 314 0.46 -2.53 -22.53
N VAL A 315 0.93 -3.29 -21.55
CA VAL A 315 1.84 -2.82 -20.49
C VAL A 315 3.06 -3.73 -20.42
N LYS A 316 4.24 -3.17 -20.57
CA LYS A 316 5.48 -3.92 -20.51
C LYS A 316 5.83 -4.27 -19.06
N VAL A 317 5.97 -5.56 -18.75
CA VAL A 317 6.48 -6.07 -17.48
C VAL A 317 7.89 -6.60 -17.69
N GLU A 318 8.86 -6.03 -17.01
CA GLU A 318 10.27 -6.40 -17.17
C GLU A 318 11.02 -6.42 -15.84
N VAL A 319 12.17 -7.08 -15.86
CA VAL A 319 13.05 -7.14 -14.68
C VAL A 319 13.64 -5.76 -14.42
N GLY A 320 13.48 -5.28 -13.19
CA GLY A 320 14.07 -4.05 -12.67
C GLY A 320 15.18 -4.30 -11.65
N PRO A 321 15.89 -3.25 -11.22
CA PRO A 321 16.91 -3.36 -10.20
C PRO A 321 16.27 -3.63 -8.82
N ALA A 322 16.75 -4.63 -8.11
CA ALA A 322 16.28 -5.00 -6.77
C ALA A 322 16.82 -4.04 -5.69
N LEU A 323 16.57 -2.73 -5.84
CA LEU A 323 17.16 -1.68 -5.01
C LEU A 323 16.94 -1.90 -3.50
N ARG A 324 15.75 -2.30 -3.11
CA ARG A 324 15.40 -2.56 -1.70
C ARG A 324 16.27 -3.63 -1.05
N TYR A 325 16.77 -4.55 -1.85
CA TYR A 325 17.56 -5.71 -1.41
C TYR A 325 19.07 -5.55 -1.67
N LYS A 326 19.51 -4.35 -2.07
CA LYS A 326 20.93 -4.06 -2.38
C LYS A 326 21.90 -4.48 -1.25
N HIS A 327 21.48 -4.34 0.00
CA HIS A 327 22.27 -4.73 1.16
C HIS A 327 22.55 -6.24 1.18
N LEU A 328 21.62 -7.10 0.74
CA LEU A 328 21.83 -8.55 0.71
C LEU A 328 22.96 -8.99 -0.24
N PHE A 329 23.25 -8.18 -1.27
CA PHE A 329 24.32 -8.47 -2.22
C PHE A 329 25.68 -7.94 -1.78
N LYS A 330 25.71 -6.97 -0.87
CA LYS A 330 26.95 -6.42 -0.32
C LYS A 330 27.45 -7.24 0.87
N ASP A 331 26.53 -7.59 1.75
CA ASP A 331 26.86 -8.20 3.04
C ASP A 331 27.10 -9.72 2.92
N ALA A 332 26.58 -10.37 1.88
CA ALA A 332 26.77 -11.82 1.65
C ALA A 332 28.23 -12.26 1.41
N GLN A 333 29.14 -11.32 1.16
CA GLN A 333 30.58 -11.64 0.95
C GLN A 333 31.43 -11.55 2.21
N GLU A 334 30.88 -10.98 3.32
CA GLU A 334 31.71 -10.64 4.51
C GLU A 334 31.22 -11.29 5.82
N GLU A 335 30.02 -11.85 5.89
CA GLU A 335 29.50 -12.38 7.16
C GLU A 335 29.72 -13.90 7.31
N SER A 336 30.51 -14.29 8.32
CA SER A 336 30.54 -15.67 8.79
C SER A 336 29.24 -16.02 9.50
N PHE A 337 28.49 -17.00 9.00
CA PHE A 337 27.29 -17.52 9.67
C PHE A 337 27.70 -18.29 10.94
N SER A 338 27.37 -17.81 12.12
CA SER A 338 27.70 -18.45 13.39
C SER A 338 26.87 -19.69 13.71
N GLY A 339 25.67 -19.79 13.14
CA GLY A 339 24.79 -20.95 13.30
C GLY A 339 24.34 -21.21 14.75
N GLU A 340 24.13 -20.15 15.54
CA GLU A 340 23.84 -20.23 16.98
C GLU A 340 22.38 -20.49 17.29
N ILE A 341 21.46 -20.03 16.44
CA ILE A 341 20.02 -20.00 16.72
C ILE A 341 19.21 -20.61 15.58
N ILE A 342 18.01 -21.07 15.89
CA ILE A 342 16.94 -21.30 14.92
C ILE A 342 16.04 -20.06 14.93
N LEU A 343 15.91 -19.40 13.78
CA LEU A 343 15.11 -18.19 13.63
C LEU A 343 13.77 -18.52 13.03
N VAL A 344 12.69 -18.34 13.79
CA VAL A 344 11.31 -18.48 13.31
C VAL A 344 10.76 -17.09 12.98
N VAL A 345 10.42 -16.87 11.70
CA VAL A 345 9.87 -15.60 11.21
C VAL A 345 8.36 -15.81 10.95
N LEU A 346 7.54 -15.19 11.75
CA LEU A 346 6.09 -15.34 11.68
C LEU A 346 5.46 -14.33 10.71
N PRO A 347 4.42 -14.75 9.95
CA PRO A 347 3.64 -13.87 9.09
C PRO A 347 2.78 -12.91 9.92
N TYR A 348 2.05 -12.01 9.24
CA TYR A 348 1.15 -11.04 9.90
C TYR A 348 -0.31 -11.54 10.02
N TRP A 349 -0.61 -12.79 9.67
CA TRP A 349 -1.95 -13.39 9.76
C TRP A 349 -2.07 -14.24 11.03
N ASP A 350 -3.00 -13.90 11.91
CA ASP A 350 -3.21 -14.57 13.21
C ASP A 350 -3.34 -16.09 13.10
N HIS A 351 -4.14 -16.58 12.15
CA HIS A 351 -4.37 -18.02 11.98
C HIS A 351 -3.08 -18.78 11.59
N LEU A 352 -2.24 -18.18 10.71
CA LEU A 352 -0.96 -18.78 10.33
C LEU A 352 0.06 -18.72 11.47
N VAL A 353 0.03 -17.66 12.27
CA VAL A 353 0.86 -17.57 13.47
C VAL A 353 0.53 -18.70 14.44
N CYS A 354 -0.76 -18.91 14.74
CA CYS A 354 -1.21 -20.00 15.62
C CYS A 354 -0.84 -21.37 15.06
N GLU A 355 -1.04 -21.58 13.76
CA GLU A 355 -0.71 -22.84 13.10
C GLU A 355 0.80 -23.13 13.15
N ILE A 356 1.64 -22.16 12.81
CA ILE A 356 3.11 -22.31 12.84
C ILE A 356 3.59 -22.55 14.26
N LEU A 357 3.11 -21.78 15.25
CA LEU A 357 3.48 -21.97 16.65
C LEU A 357 3.07 -23.39 17.14
N GLY A 358 1.89 -23.89 16.75
CA GLY A 358 1.48 -25.25 17.05
C GLY A 358 2.42 -26.31 16.46
N ILE A 359 2.77 -26.17 15.18
CA ILE A 359 3.67 -27.11 14.51
C ILE A 359 5.07 -27.13 15.13
N ILE A 360 5.66 -25.94 15.39
CA ILE A 360 7.03 -25.85 15.90
C ILE A 360 7.16 -26.20 17.39
N SER A 361 6.06 -26.18 18.16
CA SER A 361 6.06 -26.54 19.58
C SER A 361 6.39 -27.99 19.84
N ASP A 362 6.05 -28.88 18.88
CA ASP A 362 6.21 -30.32 18.99
C ASP A 362 7.58 -30.82 18.48
N ILE A 363 8.44 -29.89 18.02
CA ILE A 363 9.74 -30.23 17.45
C ILE A 363 10.84 -30.06 18.52
N ASP A 364 11.66 -31.10 18.68
CA ASP A 364 12.89 -31.01 19.49
C ASP A 364 14.01 -30.32 18.69
N TRP A 365 14.26 -29.07 19.01
CA TRP A 365 15.16 -28.22 18.26
C TRP A 365 16.61 -28.37 18.75
N PRO A 366 17.60 -28.59 17.84
CA PRO A 366 19.00 -28.77 18.24
C PRO A 366 19.69 -27.47 18.69
N LYS A 367 19.04 -26.33 18.57
CA LYS A 367 19.56 -25.00 18.93
C LYS A 367 18.45 -24.15 19.55
N PRO A 368 18.82 -23.09 20.31
CA PRO A 368 17.85 -22.14 20.85
C PRO A 368 16.96 -21.52 19.77
N VAL A 369 15.64 -21.49 19.99
CA VAL A 369 14.68 -20.94 19.05
C VAL A 369 14.38 -19.49 19.39
N LYS A 370 14.57 -18.60 18.44
CA LYS A 370 14.15 -17.19 18.50
C LYS A 370 12.98 -16.94 17.54
N ILE A 371 11.90 -16.41 18.08
CA ILE A 371 10.69 -16.05 17.32
C ILE A 371 10.69 -14.56 17.01
N LYS A 372 10.56 -14.23 15.75
CA LYS A 372 10.35 -12.87 15.30
C LYS A 372 8.97 -12.70 14.70
N PHE A 373 8.13 -11.93 15.37
CA PHE A 373 6.82 -11.53 14.88
C PHE A 373 6.93 -10.47 13.79
N HIS A 374 5.92 -10.41 12.93
CA HIS A 374 5.81 -9.30 11.99
C HIS A 374 5.67 -7.97 12.76
N PRO A 375 6.30 -6.87 12.32
CA PRO A 375 6.34 -5.60 13.07
C PRO A 375 4.97 -4.95 13.37
N THR A 376 3.91 -5.37 12.67
CA THR A 376 2.54 -4.86 12.87
C THR A 376 1.75 -5.68 13.89
N MET A 377 2.30 -6.78 14.40
CA MET A 377 1.64 -7.67 15.34
C MET A 377 2.05 -7.34 16.78
N ASN A 378 1.10 -7.48 17.70
CA ASN A 378 1.39 -7.46 19.14
C ASN A 378 1.65 -8.91 19.60
N TRP A 379 2.91 -9.26 19.81
CA TRP A 379 3.31 -10.60 20.23
C TRP A 379 2.77 -11.00 21.60
N GLU A 380 2.51 -10.04 22.49
CA GLU A 380 1.95 -10.29 23.83
C GLU A 380 0.60 -11.03 23.76
N SER A 381 -0.17 -10.80 22.69
CA SER A 381 -1.43 -11.52 22.46
C SER A 381 -1.28 -13.03 22.23
N TYR A 382 -0.05 -13.51 22.02
CA TYR A 382 0.27 -14.91 21.76
C TYR A 382 1.09 -15.55 22.88
N GLU A 383 1.36 -14.84 23.97
CA GLU A 383 2.22 -15.29 25.07
C GLU A 383 1.83 -16.67 25.60
N GLN A 384 0.53 -16.97 25.68
CA GLN A 384 0.01 -18.24 26.20
C GLN A 384 0.28 -19.45 25.27
N ILE A 385 0.52 -19.23 23.99
CA ILE A 385 0.74 -20.30 23.00
C ILE A 385 2.21 -20.37 22.55
N ILE A 386 3.05 -19.44 23.00
CA ILE A 386 4.49 -19.49 22.74
C ILE A 386 5.12 -20.52 23.68
N PRO A 387 5.85 -21.53 23.16
CA PRO A 387 6.55 -22.48 24.01
C PRO A 387 7.53 -21.81 24.96
N LYS A 388 7.57 -22.25 26.23
CA LYS A 388 8.37 -21.63 27.30
C LYS A 388 9.88 -21.62 27.02
N ASN A 389 10.38 -22.54 26.22
CA ASN A 389 11.76 -22.67 25.79
C ASN A 389 12.13 -21.80 24.59
N PHE A 390 11.15 -21.04 24.01
CA PHE A 390 11.38 -20.14 22.90
C PHE A 390 11.50 -18.70 23.38
N THR A 391 12.29 -17.90 22.68
CA THR A 391 12.52 -16.50 23.01
C THR A 391 11.99 -15.59 21.92
N VAL A 392 11.09 -14.67 22.27
CA VAL A 392 10.64 -13.62 21.35
C VAL A 392 11.72 -12.54 21.22
N THR A 393 11.97 -12.09 20.00
CA THR A 393 12.98 -11.06 19.72
C THR A 393 12.42 -9.89 18.94
N ILE A 394 12.84 -8.68 19.30
CA ILE A 394 12.55 -7.42 18.57
C ILE A 394 13.75 -7.00 17.68
N GLU A 395 14.88 -7.69 17.76
CA GLU A 395 16.06 -7.41 16.94
C GLU A 395 15.71 -7.41 15.45
N SER A 396 16.43 -6.61 14.66
CA SER A 396 16.22 -6.60 13.21
C SER A 396 16.62 -7.94 12.58
N ILE A 397 15.92 -8.33 11.51
CA ILE A 397 16.18 -9.58 10.80
C ILE A 397 17.62 -9.63 10.25
N GLN A 398 18.18 -8.48 9.86
CA GLN A 398 19.55 -8.36 9.38
C GLN A 398 20.58 -8.75 10.44
N LYS A 399 20.31 -8.49 11.73
CA LYS A 399 21.18 -8.90 12.83
C LYS A 399 21.00 -10.37 13.24
N LEU A 400 19.86 -10.95 12.94
CA LEU A 400 19.52 -12.32 13.30
C LEU A 400 19.96 -13.34 12.24
N LEU A 401 19.86 -12.98 10.96
CA LEU A 401 20.18 -13.89 9.85
C LEU A 401 21.63 -14.45 9.92
N PRO A 402 22.67 -13.65 10.18
CA PRO A 402 24.06 -14.18 10.28
C PRO A 402 24.23 -15.18 11.43
N ARG A 403 23.37 -15.11 12.44
CA ARG A 403 23.41 -16.00 13.60
C ARG A 403 22.52 -17.24 13.43
N ALA A 404 21.73 -17.30 12.38
CA ALA A 404 20.78 -18.37 12.19
C ALA A 404 21.47 -19.64 11.63
N PHE A 405 21.32 -20.77 12.34
CA PHE A 405 21.59 -22.11 11.84
C PHE A 405 20.52 -22.51 10.79
N MET A 406 19.27 -22.16 11.09
CA MET A 406 18.12 -22.42 10.24
C MET A 406 17.12 -21.28 10.36
N VAL A 407 16.45 -20.98 9.26
CA VAL A 407 15.31 -20.04 9.26
C VAL A 407 14.03 -20.80 8.91
N VAL A 408 13.03 -20.68 9.76
CA VAL A 408 11.69 -21.25 9.56
C VAL A 408 10.72 -20.08 9.32
N GLY A 409 9.93 -20.16 8.29
CA GLY A 409 8.95 -19.12 7.96
C GLY A 409 7.86 -19.65 7.04
N SER A 410 6.78 -18.89 6.90
CA SER A 410 5.74 -19.15 5.89
C SER A 410 6.05 -18.37 4.62
N SER A 411 5.76 -18.98 3.49
CA SER A 411 5.81 -18.34 2.16
C SER A 411 4.51 -17.63 1.86
#